data_042a0f11c0c64cfdba3eecb8464524e2
#
_entry.id   042a0f11c0c64cfdba3eecb8464524e2
#
_cell.length_a   1.000
_cell.length_b   1.000
_cell.length_c   1.000
_cell.angle_alpha   90.00
_cell.angle_beta   90.00
_cell.angle_gamma   90.00
#
_symmetry.space_group_name_H-M   'P 1'
#
loop_
_entity.id
_entity.type
_entity.pdbx_description
1 polymer ?
#
loop_
_entity_poly.entity_id
_entity_poly.type
_entity_poly.pdbx_seq_one_letter_code
_entity_poly.pdbx_strand_id
1 'polypeptide(L)'
;LLYVKDGDELTPVNEIQGMKFEIIRELAGTWYRSPGELVPFNLLERYSEGEDPRASLRVRIREIKDAVGKSLNRRFGPDELIVNVRDQGYRLIPPRE
;
A
#
# COMPACT_ATOMS: atom_id res chain seq x y z
N LEU A 1 -5.68 8.74 -10.13
CA LEU A 1 -6.65 7.80 -9.60
C LEU A 1 -6.11 6.38 -9.65
N LEU A 2 -6.17 5.68 -8.53
CA LEU A 2 -5.70 4.30 -8.44
C LEU A 2 -6.76 3.33 -8.95
N TYR A 3 -6.32 2.37 -9.76
CA TYR A 3 -7.16 1.26 -10.21
C TYR A 3 -6.57 -0.04 -9.72
N VAL A 4 -7.44 -0.94 -9.27
CA VAL A 4 -7.04 -2.29 -8.86
C VAL A 4 -7.63 -3.28 -9.85
N LYS A 5 -6.79 -4.16 -10.37
CA LYS A 5 -7.24 -5.19 -11.29
C LYS A 5 -7.85 -6.35 -10.52
N ASP A 6 -9.10 -6.66 -10.84
CA ASP A 6 -9.84 -7.77 -10.25
C ASP A 6 -10.35 -8.64 -11.40
N GLY A 7 -9.65 -9.75 -11.67
CA GLY A 7 -9.87 -10.52 -12.88
C GLY A 7 -9.55 -9.69 -14.11
N ASP A 8 -10.54 -9.49 -14.98
CA ASP A 8 -10.39 -8.67 -16.18
C ASP A 8 -10.88 -7.24 -15.99
N GLU A 9 -11.38 -6.91 -14.80
CA GLU A 9 -11.95 -5.59 -14.51
C GLU A 9 -10.95 -4.70 -13.78
N LEU A 10 -11.00 -3.41 -14.10
CA LEU A 10 -10.26 -2.38 -13.37
C LEU A 10 -11.23 -1.64 -12.47
N THR A 11 -11.03 -1.76 -11.16
CA THR A 11 -11.87 -1.11 -10.16
C THR A 11 -11.18 0.14 -9.64
N PRO A 12 -11.80 1.33 -9.75
CA PRO A 12 -11.19 2.54 -9.21
C PRO A 12 -11.26 2.58 -7.69
N VAL A 13 -10.21 3.11 -7.07
CA VAL A 13 -10.16 3.30 -5.62
C VAL A 13 -10.09 4.80 -5.35
N ASN A 14 -11.25 5.40 -5.13
CA ASN A 14 -11.40 6.86 -5.05
C ASN A 14 -10.82 7.46 -3.76
N GLU A 15 -10.68 6.69 -2.72
CA GLU A 15 -10.25 7.18 -1.41
C GLU A 15 -8.72 7.27 -1.26
N ILE A 16 -7.97 6.78 -2.24
CA ILE A 16 -6.51 6.84 -2.20
C ILE A 16 -6.03 8.03 -3.02
N GLN A 17 -5.69 9.11 -2.32
CA GLN A 17 -5.23 10.37 -2.89
C GLN A 17 -4.09 10.94 -2.06
N GLY A 18 -3.35 11.89 -2.62
CA GLY A 18 -2.29 12.61 -1.92
C GLY A 18 -1.18 11.69 -1.45
N MET A 19 -0.82 11.79 -0.18
CA MET A 19 0.26 10.99 0.42
C MET A 19 0.03 9.49 0.30
N LYS A 20 -1.22 9.05 0.47
CA LYS A 20 -1.56 7.63 0.32
C LYS A 20 -1.29 7.12 -1.10
N PHE A 21 -1.61 7.93 -2.09
CA PHE A 21 -1.32 7.59 -3.48
C PHE A 21 0.18 7.48 -3.73
N GLU A 22 0.97 8.39 -3.18
CA GLU A 22 2.43 8.35 -3.32
C GLU A 22 3.02 7.10 -2.66
N ILE A 23 2.50 6.71 -1.50
CA ILE A 23 2.94 5.50 -0.81
C ILE A 23 2.69 4.25 -1.67
N ILE A 24 1.46 4.10 -2.18
CA ILE A 24 1.14 2.93 -3.00
C ILE A 24 1.91 2.94 -4.31
N ARG A 25 2.17 4.11 -4.86
CA ARG A 25 2.95 4.27 -6.08
C ARG A 25 4.39 3.77 -5.89
N GLU A 26 5.02 4.09 -4.76
CA GLU A 26 6.36 3.60 -4.44
C GLU A 26 6.36 2.08 -4.28
N LEU A 27 5.37 1.55 -3.57
CA LEU A 27 5.25 0.10 -3.36
C LEU A 27 5.01 -0.63 -4.67
N ALA A 28 4.11 -0.12 -5.50
CA ALA A 28 3.79 -0.74 -6.79
C ALA A 28 4.96 -0.66 -7.75
N GLY A 29 5.65 0.47 -7.80
CA GLY A 29 6.82 0.65 -8.64
C GLY A 29 7.95 -0.32 -8.28
N THR A 30 8.19 -0.51 -6.99
CA THR A 30 9.20 -1.46 -6.51
C THR A 30 8.80 -2.89 -6.86
N TRP A 31 7.54 -3.25 -6.63
CA TRP A 31 7.06 -4.59 -7.00
C TRP A 31 7.19 -4.85 -8.49
N TYR A 32 6.88 -3.85 -9.31
CA TYR A 32 6.95 -3.99 -10.76
C TYR A 32 8.38 -4.23 -11.25
N ARG A 33 9.36 -3.52 -10.66
CA ARG A 33 10.78 -3.69 -11.02
C ARG A 33 11.38 -4.95 -10.45
N SER A 34 10.97 -5.32 -9.24
CA SER A 34 11.60 -6.41 -8.48
C SER A 34 10.56 -7.04 -7.56
N PRO A 35 9.70 -7.93 -8.06
CA PRO A 35 8.63 -8.54 -7.26
C PRO A 35 9.16 -9.20 -5.99
N GLY A 36 8.52 -8.89 -4.86
CA GLY A 36 8.91 -9.41 -3.56
C GLY A 36 9.90 -8.53 -2.79
N GLU A 37 10.46 -7.51 -3.44
CA GLU A 37 11.39 -6.61 -2.78
C GLU A 37 10.65 -5.62 -1.87
N LEU A 38 11.23 -5.34 -0.71
CA LEU A 38 10.64 -4.38 0.20
C LEU A 38 11.05 -2.94 -0.13
N VAL A 39 10.22 -2.00 0.30
CA VAL A 39 10.55 -0.58 0.27
C VAL A 39 10.94 -0.16 1.68
N PRO A 40 12.16 0.35 1.90
CA PRO A 40 12.62 0.73 3.23
C PRO A 40 11.75 1.83 3.86
N PHE A 41 11.66 1.83 5.19
CA PHE A 41 10.88 2.83 5.92
C PHE A 41 11.27 4.26 5.57
N ASN A 42 12.57 4.54 5.44
CA ASN A 42 13.02 5.89 5.19
C ASN A 42 12.55 6.46 3.85
N LEU A 43 12.28 5.60 2.87
CA LEU A 43 11.73 6.06 1.59
C LEU A 43 10.24 6.39 1.71
N LEU A 44 9.51 5.67 2.55
CA LEU A 44 8.07 5.88 2.73
C LEU A 44 7.76 6.96 3.76
N GLU A 45 8.61 7.16 4.74
CA GLU A 45 8.40 8.16 5.78
C GLU A 45 8.35 9.58 5.24
N ARG A 46 8.94 9.84 4.06
CA ARG A 46 8.83 11.13 3.39
C ARG A 46 7.39 11.51 3.04
N TYR A 47 6.51 10.51 2.94
CA TYR A 47 5.10 10.71 2.64
C TYR A 47 4.23 10.66 3.90
N SER A 48 4.84 10.78 5.06
CA SER A 48 4.15 10.81 6.35
C SER A 48 4.58 12.05 7.11
N GLU A 49 3.60 12.73 7.68
CA GLU A 49 3.84 13.95 8.45
C GLU A 49 3.65 13.68 9.95
N GLY A 50 4.23 14.54 10.78
CA GLY A 50 4.05 14.48 12.22
C GLY A 50 5.33 14.14 12.95
N GLU A 51 5.23 14.08 14.29
CA GLU A 51 6.37 13.83 15.17
C GLU A 51 6.89 12.39 15.11
N ASP A 52 5.99 11.47 14.74
CA ASP A 52 6.35 10.06 14.59
C ASP A 52 5.95 9.59 13.18
N PRO A 53 6.86 9.80 12.19
CA PRO A 53 6.56 9.41 10.80
C PRO A 53 6.25 7.93 10.63
N ARG A 54 6.87 7.07 11.42
CA ARG A 54 6.66 5.63 11.32
C ARG A 54 5.27 5.23 11.79
N ALA A 55 4.79 5.83 12.87
CA ALA A 55 3.42 5.60 13.36
C ALA A 55 2.40 6.13 12.37
N SER A 56 2.64 7.34 11.81
CA SER A 56 1.78 7.92 10.79
C SER A 56 1.72 7.04 9.54
N LEU A 57 2.87 6.52 9.12
CA LEU A 57 2.95 5.62 7.98
C LEU A 57 2.10 4.35 8.22
N ARG A 58 2.15 3.79 9.41
CA ARG A 58 1.36 2.61 9.77
C ARG A 58 -0.14 2.87 9.61
N VAL A 59 -0.60 4.03 10.05
CA VAL A 59 -2.01 4.44 9.91
C VAL A 59 -2.37 4.57 8.43
N ARG A 60 -1.54 5.22 7.64
CA ARG A 60 -1.80 5.38 6.21
C ARG A 60 -1.82 4.05 5.46
N ILE A 61 -0.94 3.14 5.80
CA ILE A 61 -0.92 1.79 5.22
C ILE A 61 -2.23 1.06 5.52
N ARG A 62 -2.72 1.14 6.75
CA ARG A 62 -3.98 0.54 7.13
C ARG A 62 -5.14 1.17 6.34
N GLU A 63 -5.15 2.49 6.20
CA GLU A 63 -6.17 3.18 5.42
C GLU A 63 -6.17 2.77 3.95
N ILE A 64 -4.98 2.59 3.37
CA ILE A 64 -4.84 2.11 2.00
C ILE A 64 -5.44 0.70 1.86
N LYS A 65 -5.10 -0.20 2.77
CA LYS A 65 -5.62 -1.56 2.75
C LYS A 65 -7.14 -1.59 2.89
N ASP A 66 -7.68 -0.76 3.78
CA ASP A 66 -9.11 -0.67 3.98
C ASP A 66 -9.82 -0.12 2.73
N ALA A 67 -9.24 0.91 2.10
CA ALA A 67 -9.82 1.51 0.89
C ALA A 67 -9.84 0.52 -0.27
N VAL A 68 -8.73 -0.20 -0.50
CA VAL A 68 -8.65 -1.22 -1.55
C VAL A 68 -9.61 -2.36 -1.25
N GLY A 69 -9.65 -2.81 0.01
CA GLY A 69 -10.56 -3.88 0.42
C GLY A 69 -12.02 -3.50 0.22
N LYS A 70 -12.37 -2.26 0.52
CA LYS A 70 -13.73 -1.75 0.33
C LYS A 70 -14.11 -1.75 -1.15
N SER A 71 -13.18 -1.35 -2.03
CA SER A 71 -13.42 -1.34 -3.48
C SER A 71 -13.56 -2.75 -4.05
N LEU A 72 -12.89 -3.74 -3.46
CA LEU A 72 -12.93 -5.13 -3.91
C LEU A 72 -13.95 -5.96 -3.10
N ASN A 73 -14.64 -5.35 -2.15
CA ASN A 73 -15.59 -6.00 -1.26
C ASN A 73 -14.95 -7.18 -0.51
N ARG A 74 -13.75 -6.95 0.03
CA ARG A 74 -13.04 -7.94 0.82
C ARG A 74 -12.21 -7.27 1.91
N ARG A 75 -11.80 -8.06 2.91
CA ARG A 75 -10.94 -7.57 3.99
C ARG A 75 -9.55 -8.20 3.87
N PHE A 76 -8.53 -7.36 3.95
CA PHE A 76 -7.15 -7.83 3.93
C PHE A 76 -6.62 -8.03 5.35
N GLY A 77 -5.98 -9.17 5.57
CA GLY A 77 -5.31 -9.46 6.83
C GLY A 77 -3.96 -8.76 6.95
N PRO A 78 -3.26 -8.94 8.07
CA PRO A 78 -1.98 -8.26 8.32
C PRO A 78 -0.89 -8.68 7.34
N ASP A 79 -0.97 -9.87 6.76
CA ASP A 79 0.03 -10.38 5.82
C ASP A 79 -0.46 -10.37 4.38
N GLU A 80 -1.48 -9.56 4.10
CA GLU A 80 -2.05 -9.45 2.76
C GLU A 80 -1.91 -8.03 2.24
N LEU A 81 -1.75 -7.89 0.95
CA LEU A 81 -1.63 -6.66 0.16
C LEU A 81 -0.38 -5.85 0.49
N ILE A 82 -0.23 -5.36 1.70
CA ILE A 82 0.96 -4.61 2.13
C ILE A 82 1.42 -5.23 3.44
N VAL A 83 2.62 -5.78 3.43
CA VAL A 83 3.17 -6.51 4.57
C VAL A 83 4.27 -5.70 5.23
N ASN A 84 4.19 -5.57 6.55
CA ASN A 84 5.24 -4.96 7.34
C ASN A 84 6.39 -5.97 7.50
N VAL A 85 7.54 -5.65 6.93
CA VAL A 85 8.75 -6.44 7.14
C VAL A 85 9.47 -5.80 8.33
N ARG A 86 9.45 -6.51 9.45
CA ARG A 86 9.92 -5.99 10.73
C ARG A 86 11.28 -5.32 10.65
N ASP A 87 11.35 -4.10 11.16
CA ASP A 87 12.56 -3.26 11.23
C ASP A 87 13.20 -2.90 9.87
N GLN A 88 12.52 -3.19 8.76
CA GLN A 88 13.07 -2.95 7.42
C GLN A 88 12.19 -2.05 6.56
N GLY A 89 10.92 -2.37 6.41
CA GLY A 89 10.04 -1.60 5.54
C GLY A 89 8.73 -2.29 5.27
N TYR A 90 8.16 -2.02 4.10
CA TYR A 90 6.91 -2.62 3.64
C TYR A 90 7.10 -3.27 2.29
N ARG A 91 6.32 -4.30 2.03
CA ARG A 91 6.35 -5.04 0.78
C ARG A 91 4.95 -5.18 0.22
N LEU A 92 4.80 -4.94 -1.07
CA LEU A 92 3.52 -5.12 -1.74
C LEU A 92 3.35 -6.59 -2.15
N ILE A 93 2.18 -7.14 -1.82
CA ILE A 93 1.76 -8.45 -2.32
C ILE A 93 0.43 -8.21 -3.03
N PRO A 94 0.42 -8.18 -4.38
CA PRO A 94 -0.82 -7.94 -5.10
C PRO A 94 -1.88 -8.99 -4.79
N PRO A 95 -3.17 -8.62 -4.81
CA PRO A 95 -4.25 -9.57 -4.57
C PRO A 95 -4.21 -10.70 -5.61
N ARG A 96 -4.44 -11.91 -5.16
CA ARG A 96 -4.55 -13.04 -6.07
C ARG A 96 -5.97 -13.12 -6.62
N GLU A 97 -6.02 -13.50 -7.87
CA GLU A 97 -7.29 -13.74 -8.55
C GLU A 97 -7.90 -15.08 -8.14
#